data_bc89d4772b151dbb84e5bce199acea53
#
_entry.id   bc89d4772b151dbb84e5bce199acea53
#
_cell.length_a   1.000
_cell.length_b   1.000
_cell.length_c   1.000
_cell.angle_alpha   90.00
_cell.angle_beta   90.00
_cell.angle_gamma   90.00
#
_symmetry.space_group_name_H-M   'P 1'
#
loop_
_entity.id
_entity.type
_entity.pdbx_description
1 polymer ?
#
loop_
_entity_poly.entity_id
_entity_poly.type
_entity_poly.pdbx_seq_one_letter_code
_entity_poly.pdbx_strand_id
1 'polypeptide(L)'
;TLCEQNAEPLIRTVAAVEQQFGDVLPRMKWVNFGGGHHITREDYDRQALIDCIRRFRDKYQVEVYLEPGEAVALNTGFLVASVVDIVHNGMDIAILDTSATCHMPDVLEVPYRPQVVGAAEPGKKPYTYRLGGPTCLAGDIIGDYSFDTPLQPGHRLVFTDMAHYTMVKNNTFNGMPLPSIAMADRQGQVHLVKSFGYEDFKGRLS
;
A
#
# COMPACT_ATOMS: atom_id res chain seq x y z
N THR A 1 -6.50 7.14 13.94
CA THR A 1 -7.44 6.09 13.52
C THR A 1 -6.77 5.05 12.66
N LEU A 2 -7.32 3.85 12.63
CA LEU A 2 -6.83 2.72 11.87
C LEU A 2 -7.22 2.82 10.39
N CYS A 3 -6.71 1.93 9.54
CA CYS A 3 -7.16 1.78 8.17
C CYS A 3 -8.60 1.31 8.13
N GLU A 4 -9.52 2.22 7.90
CA GLU A 4 -10.96 2.02 7.97
C GLU A 4 -11.49 1.66 6.57
N GLN A 5 -11.46 0.39 6.25
CA GLN A 5 -11.83 -0.11 4.91
C GLN A 5 -13.31 0.08 4.54
N ASN A 6 -14.18 0.41 5.51
CA ASN A 6 -15.58 0.77 5.29
C ASN A 6 -16.04 1.77 6.34
N ALA A 7 -17.27 2.28 6.28
CA ALA A 7 -17.82 3.29 7.19
C ALA A 7 -18.08 2.75 8.61
N GLU A 8 -18.41 1.49 8.75
CA GLU A 8 -18.86 0.90 10.02
C GLU A 8 -17.82 0.96 11.16
N PRO A 9 -16.50 0.71 10.96
CA PRO A 9 -15.51 0.94 12.00
C PRO A 9 -15.45 2.39 12.49
N LEU A 10 -15.58 3.38 11.58
CA LEU A 10 -15.67 4.79 12.01
C LEU A 10 -16.91 5.06 12.85
N ILE A 11 -18.06 4.50 12.47
CA ILE A 11 -19.31 4.66 13.23
C ILE A 11 -19.13 4.15 14.67
N ARG A 12 -18.46 2.99 14.85
CA ARG A 12 -18.13 2.49 16.20
C ARG A 12 -17.15 3.40 16.93
N THR A 13 -16.14 3.92 16.25
CA THR A 13 -15.18 4.87 16.83
C THR A 13 -15.87 6.14 17.26
N VAL A 14 -16.75 6.70 16.45
CA VAL A 14 -17.56 7.88 16.78
C VAL A 14 -18.42 7.62 18.02
N ALA A 15 -19.08 6.47 18.11
CA ALA A 15 -19.88 6.10 19.27
C ALA A 15 -19.03 6.03 20.56
N ALA A 16 -17.81 5.46 20.47
CA ALA A 16 -16.88 5.42 21.61
C ALA A 16 -16.39 6.83 21.99
N VAL A 17 -16.11 7.70 21.03
CA VAL A 17 -15.74 9.10 21.28
C VAL A 17 -16.89 9.85 21.95
N GLU A 18 -18.12 9.66 21.51
CA GLU A 18 -19.30 10.25 22.13
C GLU A 18 -19.46 9.79 23.59
N GLN A 19 -19.24 8.51 23.84
CA GLN A 19 -19.35 7.94 25.19
C GLN A 19 -18.27 8.49 26.15
N GLN A 20 -17.04 8.65 25.68
CA GLN A 20 -15.90 9.03 26.51
C GLN A 20 -15.72 10.55 26.64
N PHE A 21 -16.10 11.31 25.62
CA PHE A 21 -15.80 12.74 25.51
C PHE A 21 -17.02 13.63 25.25
N GLY A 22 -18.24 13.07 25.40
CA GLY A 22 -19.48 13.77 25.06
C GLY A 22 -19.69 15.09 25.78
N ASP A 23 -19.13 15.26 26.98
CA ASP A 23 -19.14 16.49 27.77
C ASP A 23 -18.13 17.55 27.29
N VAL A 24 -17.09 17.12 26.58
CA VAL A 24 -16.04 17.99 26.05
C VAL A 24 -16.37 18.46 24.62
N LEU A 25 -16.99 17.58 23.82
CA LEU A 25 -17.28 17.83 22.39
C LEU A 25 -17.97 19.18 22.13
N PRO A 26 -18.96 19.64 22.90
CA PRO A 26 -19.61 20.94 22.65
C PRO A 26 -18.69 22.17 22.82
N ARG A 27 -17.51 21.98 23.40
CA ARG A 27 -16.48 23.04 23.54
C ARG A 27 -15.50 23.09 22.37
N MET A 28 -15.53 22.07 21.51
CA MET A 28 -14.63 21.98 20.37
C MET A 28 -15.17 22.79 19.19
N LYS A 29 -14.29 23.37 18.41
CA LYS A 29 -14.63 23.98 17.13
C LYS A 29 -14.67 22.96 16.01
N TRP A 30 -13.81 21.97 16.10
CA TRP A 30 -13.67 20.89 15.13
C TRP A 30 -13.19 19.60 15.80
N VAL A 31 -13.46 18.50 15.13
CA VAL A 31 -12.95 17.17 15.48
C VAL A 31 -12.40 16.52 14.21
N ASN A 32 -11.22 15.95 14.30
CA ASN A 32 -10.59 15.22 13.21
C ASN A 32 -10.56 13.72 13.54
N PHE A 33 -11.21 12.91 12.71
CA PHE A 33 -11.23 11.46 12.85
C PHE A 33 -10.09 10.76 12.08
N GLY A 34 -9.16 11.52 11.48
CA GLY A 34 -7.95 11.02 10.86
C GLY A 34 -8.16 10.36 9.50
N GLY A 35 -7.19 9.54 9.14
CA GLY A 35 -7.11 8.88 7.85
C GLY A 35 -7.65 7.44 7.84
N GLY A 36 -7.32 6.71 6.80
CA GLY A 36 -7.67 5.30 6.62
C GLY A 36 -9.06 5.05 6.02
N HIS A 37 -9.77 6.10 5.62
CA HIS A 37 -11.12 5.99 5.05
C HIS A 37 -11.03 5.76 3.53
N HIS A 38 -11.38 4.55 3.07
CA HIS A 38 -11.29 4.15 1.65
C HIS A 38 -12.49 4.62 0.82
N ILE A 39 -12.84 5.89 0.91
CA ILE A 39 -14.08 6.48 0.38
C ILE A 39 -14.22 6.41 -1.14
N THR A 40 -13.15 6.14 -1.88
CA THR A 40 -13.16 5.99 -3.34
C THR A 40 -13.36 4.56 -3.81
N ARG A 41 -13.34 3.58 -2.91
CA ARG A 41 -13.67 2.19 -3.27
C ARG A 41 -15.13 2.07 -3.68
N GLU A 42 -15.39 1.20 -4.65
CA GLU A 42 -16.75 0.99 -5.18
C GLU A 42 -17.73 0.45 -4.14
N ASP A 43 -17.24 -0.46 -3.27
CA ASP A 43 -18.01 -1.13 -2.22
C ASP A 43 -18.06 -0.37 -0.89
N TYR A 44 -17.51 0.86 -0.83
CA TYR A 44 -17.54 1.67 0.38
C TYR A 44 -18.93 2.28 0.61
N ASP A 45 -19.49 2.09 1.79
CA ASP A 45 -20.78 2.71 2.16
C ASP A 45 -20.61 4.21 2.48
N ARG A 46 -20.55 5.01 1.41
CA ARG A 46 -20.42 6.47 1.53
C ARG A 46 -21.62 7.12 2.20
N GLN A 47 -22.83 6.54 2.03
CA GLN A 47 -24.01 7.12 2.65
C GLN A 47 -23.97 6.97 4.16
N ALA A 48 -23.59 5.81 4.68
CA ALA A 48 -23.43 5.59 6.12
C ALA A 48 -22.37 6.53 6.73
N LEU A 49 -21.25 6.77 6.01
CA LEU A 49 -20.24 7.75 6.43
C LEU A 49 -20.82 9.17 6.52
N ILE A 50 -21.52 9.61 5.47
CA ILE A 50 -22.12 10.95 5.38
C ILE A 50 -23.14 11.14 6.53
N ASP A 51 -23.98 10.17 6.76
CA ASP A 51 -25.01 10.24 7.79
C ASP A 51 -24.39 10.27 9.20
N CYS A 52 -23.34 9.49 9.44
CA CYS A 52 -22.59 9.51 10.69
C CYS A 52 -21.97 10.91 10.94
N ILE A 53 -21.29 11.46 9.94
CA ILE A 53 -20.64 12.78 10.05
C ILE A 53 -21.67 13.89 10.26
N ARG A 54 -22.78 13.88 9.50
CA ARG A 54 -23.84 14.87 9.63
C ARG A 54 -24.46 14.83 11.04
N ARG A 55 -24.84 13.63 11.49
CA ARG A 55 -25.38 13.43 12.84
C ARG A 55 -24.45 13.97 13.92
N PHE A 56 -23.16 13.64 13.85
CA PHE A 56 -22.16 14.08 14.83
C PHE A 56 -21.97 15.59 14.80
N ARG A 57 -21.79 16.17 13.62
CA ARG A 57 -21.66 17.61 13.40
C ARG A 57 -22.88 18.37 13.97
N ASP A 58 -24.09 17.91 13.63
CA ASP A 58 -25.32 18.61 14.02
C ASP A 58 -25.61 18.48 15.52
N LYS A 59 -25.21 17.34 16.13
CA LYS A 59 -25.38 17.12 17.57
C LYS A 59 -24.45 18.01 18.41
N TYR A 60 -23.20 18.15 18.01
CA TYR A 60 -22.18 18.84 18.80
C TYR A 60 -21.84 20.23 18.29
N GLN A 61 -22.40 20.65 17.17
CA GLN A 61 -22.13 21.92 16.50
C GLN A 61 -20.63 22.13 16.22
N VAL A 62 -19.95 21.07 15.76
CA VAL A 62 -18.52 21.02 15.44
C VAL A 62 -18.30 20.76 13.96
N GLU A 63 -17.20 21.25 13.42
CA GLU A 63 -16.72 20.83 12.10
C GLU A 63 -16.04 19.46 12.20
N VAL A 64 -16.23 18.59 11.18
CA VAL A 64 -15.61 17.28 11.12
C VAL A 64 -14.61 17.23 9.98
N TYR A 65 -13.39 16.86 10.30
CA TYR A 65 -12.30 16.64 9.34
C TYR A 65 -11.95 15.16 9.23
N LEU A 66 -11.57 14.75 8.03
CA LEU A 66 -11.00 13.45 7.72
C LEU A 66 -9.72 13.64 6.92
N GLU A 67 -8.85 12.63 6.91
CA GLU A 67 -7.56 12.62 6.19
C GLU A 67 -7.46 11.40 5.25
N PRO A 68 -8.33 11.24 4.27
CA PRO A 68 -8.44 10.03 3.45
C PRO A 68 -7.33 9.93 2.39
N GLY A 69 -6.06 9.85 2.78
CA GLY A 69 -4.89 9.87 1.91
C GLY A 69 -4.90 8.77 0.86
N GLU A 70 -5.14 7.53 1.28
CA GLU A 70 -5.20 6.37 0.37
C GLU A 70 -6.31 6.54 -0.70
N ALA A 71 -7.46 7.08 -0.31
CA ALA A 71 -8.56 7.30 -1.24
C ALA A 71 -8.20 8.23 -2.42
N VAL A 72 -7.22 9.11 -2.24
CA VAL A 72 -6.75 10.03 -3.30
C VAL A 72 -5.84 9.31 -4.30
N ALA A 73 -5.04 8.34 -3.83
CA ALA A 73 -4.02 7.68 -4.62
C ALA A 73 -4.34 6.21 -4.96
N LEU A 74 -5.52 5.72 -4.56
CA LEU A 74 -5.96 4.35 -4.83
C LEU A 74 -5.94 4.03 -6.33
N ASN A 75 -5.32 2.90 -6.68
CA ASN A 75 -5.20 2.39 -8.06
C ASN A 75 -4.50 3.36 -9.05
N THR A 76 -3.68 4.28 -8.57
CA THR A 76 -2.99 5.25 -9.43
C THR A 76 -1.54 4.88 -9.73
N GLY A 77 -0.95 3.90 -9.06
CA GLY A 77 0.44 3.52 -9.27
C GLY A 77 0.69 2.03 -9.27
N PHE A 78 1.70 1.67 -10.03
CA PHE A 78 2.20 0.30 -10.16
C PHE A 78 3.68 0.26 -9.81
N LEU A 79 4.14 -0.84 -9.20
CA LEU A 79 5.56 -1.16 -9.12
C LEU A 79 5.86 -2.31 -10.09
N VAL A 80 6.79 -2.06 -11.00
CA VAL A 80 7.26 -3.08 -11.94
C VAL A 80 8.60 -3.60 -11.45
N ALA A 81 8.68 -4.91 -11.27
CA ALA A 81 9.91 -5.59 -10.87
C ALA A 81 10.24 -6.73 -11.82
N SER A 82 11.51 -7.07 -11.92
CA SER A 82 11.98 -8.18 -12.73
C SER A 82 12.40 -9.35 -11.85
N VAL A 83 12.14 -10.56 -12.30
CA VAL A 83 12.71 -11.78 -11.71
C VAL A 83 14.21 -11.80 -12.04
N VAL A 84 15.04 -11.84 -11.02
CA VAL A 84 16.51 -11.90 -11.14
C VAL A 84 16.98 -13.34 -11.19
N ASP A 85 16.40 -14.17 -10.32
CA ASP A 85 16.78 -15.57 -10.20
C ASP A 85 15.61 -16.41 -9.67
N ILE A 86 15.69 -17.73 -9.89
CA ILE A 86 14.77 -18.73 -9.31
C ILE A 86 15.61 -19.72 -8.53
N VAL A 87 15.32 -19.85 -7.25
CA VAL A 87 16.00 -20.81 -6.36
C VAL A 87 14.98 -21.78 -5.74
N HIS A 88 15.44 -22.96 -5.35
CA HIS A 88 14.62 -23.95 -4.68
C HIS A 88 15.10 -24.17 -3.24
N ASN A 89 14.22 -23.93 -2.26
CA ASN A 89 14.46 -24.25 -0.86
C ASN A 89 13.15 -24.68 -0.19
N GLY A 90 12.81 -25.96 -0.30
CA GLY A 90 11.51 -26.49 0.13
C GLY A 90 10.34 -26.10 -0.77
N MET A 91 10.46 -24.96 -1.47
CA MET A 91 9.57 -24.47 -2.50
C MET A 91 10.35 -23.62 -3.50
N ASP A 92 9.74 -23.31 -4.65
CA ASP A 92 10.34 -22.41 -5.62
C ASP A 92 10.21 -20.94 -5.15
N ILE A 93 11.33 -20.22 -5.21
CA ILE A 93 11.43 -18.84 -4.76
C ILE A 93 11.94 -18.00 -5.95
N ALA A 94 11.17 -17.01 -6.33
CA ALA A 94 11.58 -16.01 -7.31
C ALA A 94 12.18 -14.80 -6.59
N ILE A 95 13.47 -14.58 -6.81
CA ILE A 95 14.19 -13.41 -6.32
C ILE A 95 13.96 -12.26 -7.31
N LEU A 96 13.50 -11.12 -6.79
CA LEU A 96 13.18 -9.95 -7.60
C LEU A 96 14.23 -8.85 -7.42
N ASP A 97 14.28 -7.91 -8.37
CA ASP A 97 15.03 -6.64 -8.26
C ASP A 97 14.30 -5.60 -7.41
N THR A 98 13.27 -6.00 -6.69
CA THR A 98 12.58 -5.20 -5.67
C THR A 98 12.60 -5.92 -4.32
N SER A 99 12.30 -5.19 -3.25
CA SER A 99 12.42 -5.67 -1.88
C SER A 99 11.19 -5.22 -1.07
N ALA A 100 10.61 -6.11 -0.28
CA ALA A 100 9.58 -5.74 0.67
C ALA A 100 10.12 -4.69 1.66
N THR A 101 11.32 -4.93 2.19
CA THR A 101 11.98 -4.04 3.15
C THR A 101 12.23 -2.64 2.60
N CYS A 102 12.67 -2.55 1.34
CA CYS A 102 13.11 -1.27 0.75
C CYS A 102 12.02 -0.53 0.01
N HIS A 103 11.11 -1.25 -0.66
CA HIS A 103 10.20 -0.64 -1.63
C HIS A 103 8.73 -0.79 -1.27
N MET A 104 8.37 -1.70 -0.36
CA MET A 104 7.00 -1.90 0.11
C MET A 104 6.97 -2.33 1.58
N PRO A 105 7.52 -1.48 2.50
CA PRO A 105 7.71 -1.86 3.90
C PRO A 105 6.39 -2.18 4.61
N ASP A 106 5.26 -1.66 4.18
CA ASP A 106 3.96 -1.98 4.76
C ASP A 106 3.57 -3.46 4.60
N VAL A 107 4.15 -4.17 3.61
CA VAL A 107 4.01 -5.64 3.51
C VAL A 107 4.52 -6.34 4.78
N LEU A 108 5.53 -5.76 5.43
CA LEU A 108 6.13 -6.29 6.66
C LEU A 108 5.55 -5.65 7.93
N GLU A 109 5.25 -4.36 7.91
CA GLU A 109 4.79 -3.59 9.07
C GLU A 109 3.30 -3.78 9.35
N VAL A 110 2.49 -3.85 8.31
CA VAL A 110 1.03 -4.09 8.37
C VAL A 110 0.72 -5.23 7.41
N PRO A 111 1.05 -6.48 7.75
CA PRO A 111 1.13 -7.59 6.81
C PRO A 111 -0.07 -7.70 5.87
N TYR A 112 0.19 -7.53 4.60
CA TYR A 112 -0.74 -7.79 3.51
C TYR A 112 0.03 -8.36 2.31
N ARG A 113 -0.67 -8.98 1.39
CA ARG A 113 -0.10 -9.50 0.16
C ARG A 113 -0.51 -8.60 -1.02
N PRO A 114 0.44 -7.83 -1.61
CA PRO A 114 0.13 -6.99 -2.77
C PRO A 114 -0.45 -7.81 -3.93
N GLN A 115 -1.35 -7.25 -4.69
CA GLN A 115 -1.83 -7.89 -5.91
C GLN A 115 -0.79 -7.78 -7.02
N VAL A 116 -0.60 -8.88 -7.75
CA VAL A 116 0.26 -8.95 -8.94
C VAL A 116 -0.61 -9.28 -10.15
N VAL A 117 -0.45 -8.49 -11.20
CA VAL A 117 -1.21 -8.68 -12.44
C VAL A 117 -0.97 -10.08 -13.00
N GLY A 118 -2.05 -10.82 -13.27
CA GLY A 118 -1.99 -12.17 -13.78
C GLY A 118 -1.65 -13.27 -12.76
N ALA A 119 -1.35 -12.93 -11.52
CA ALA A 119 -1.14 -13.90 -10.45
C ALA A 119 -2.45 -14.24 -9.71
N ALA A 120 -2.41 -15.33 -8.96
CA ALA A 120 -3.49 -15.78 -8.08
C ALA A 120 -2.95 -16.21 -6.71
N GLU A 121 -3.86 -16.64 -5.84
CA GLU A 121 -3.51 -17.25 -4.55
C GLU A 121 -2.63 -18.49 -4.76
N PRO A 122 -1.75 -18.81 -3.79
CA PRO A 122 -0.91 -20.00 -3.87
C PRO A 122 -1.73 -21.26 -4.19
N GLY A 123 -1.25 -22.07 -5.13
CA GLY A 123 -1.89 -23.32 -5.54
C GLY A 123 -3.18 -23.19 -6.36
N LYS A 124 -3.60 -21.97 -6.71
CA LYS A 124 -4.77 -21.77 -7.60
C LYS A 124 -4.42 -21.88 -9.08
N LYS A 125 -3.13 -21.76 -9.41
CA LYS A 125 -2.56 -21.92 -10.75
C LYS A 125 -1.43 -22.93 -10.71
N PRO A 126 -0.98 -23.45 -11.87
CA PRO A 126 -0.03 -24.56 -11.93
C PRO A 126 1.32 -24.31 -11.26
N TYR A 127 1.82 -23.08 -11.28
CA TYR A 127 3.17 -22.74 -10.82
C TYR A 127 3.12 -21.80 -9.63
N THR A 128 3.56 -22.26 -8.47
CA THR A 128 3.55 -21.48 -7.22
C THR A 128 4.97 -21.07 -6.85
N TYR A 129 5.15 -19.79 -6.54
CA TYR A 129 6.42 -19.21 -6.12
C TYR A 129 6.23 -18.34 -4.87
N ARG A 130 7.24 -18.34 -4.01
CA ARG A 130 7.46 -17.26 -3.07
C ARG A 130 8.20 -16.14 -3.78
N LEU A 131 7.70 -14.92 -3.69
CA LEU A 131 8.40 -13.74 -4.18
C LEU A 131 9.20 -13.11 -3.04
N GLY A 132 10.50 -12.92 -3.25
CA GLY A 132 11.41 -12.37 -2.26
C GLY A 132 12.33 -11.31 -2.84
N GLY A 133 12.81 -10.42 -1.97
CA GLY A 133 13.82 -9.42 -2.31
C GLY A 133 15.25 -9.96 -2.13
N PRO A 134 16.25 -9.21 -2.61
CA PRO A 134 17.66 -9.63 -2.56
C PRO A 134 18.41 -9.13 -1.32
N THR A 135 17.72 -8.53 -0.33
CA THR A 135 18.40 -8.00 0.86
C THR A 135 18.80 -9.10 1.83
N CYS A 136 19.67 -8.79 2.78
CA CYS A 136 20.09 -9.73 3.82
C CYS A 136 19.04 -9.96 4.91
N LEU A 137 17.90 -9.27 4.87
CA LEU A 137 16.82 -9.50 5.81
C LEU A 137 16.15 -10.84 5.49
N ALA A 138 16.20 -11.80 6.41
CA ALA A 138 15.59 -13.12 6.24
C ALA A 138 14.06 -13.05 5.97
N GLY A 139 13.42 -11.97 6.41
CA GLY A 139 12.00 -11.68 6.19
C GLY A 139 11.72 -10.80 4.97
N ASP A 140 12.66 -10.61 4.04
CA ASP A 140 12.43 -9.84 2.81
C ASP A 140 11.56 -10.64 1.81
N ILE A 141 10.37 -10.97 2.25
CA ILE A 141 9.39 -11.79 1.55
C ILE A 141 8.17 -10.93 1.22
N ILE A 142 7.80 -10.89 -0.05
CA ILE A 142 6.63 -10.14 -0.53
C ILE A 142 5.36 -10.97 -0.35
N GLY A 143 5.43 -12.26 -0.66
CA GLY A 143 4.31 -13.19 -0.50
C GLY A 143 4.41 -14.40 -1.43
N ASP A 144 3.46 -15.31 -1.28
CA ASP A 144 3.35 -16.51 -2.12
C ASP A 144 2.25 -16.30 -3.17
N TYR A 145 2.55 -16.67 -4.42
CA TYR A 145 1.68 -16.45 -5.59
C TYR A 145 1.70 -17.65 -6.53
N SER A 146 0.65 -17.81 -7.32
CA SER A 146 0.65 -18.80 -8.39
C SER A 146 0.40 -18.15 -9.77
N PHE A 147 0.98 -18.76 -10.81
CA PHE A 147 1.01 -18.25 -12.19
C PHE A 147 0.57 -19.35 -13.16
N ASP A 148 0.08 -18.94 -14.34
CA ASP A 148 -0.32 -19.86 -15.40
C ASP A 148 0.88 -20.50 -16.11
N THR A 149 1.99 -19.78 -16.16
CA THR A 149 3.25 -20.21 -16.78
C THR A 149 4.40 -20.12 -15.77
N PRO A 150 5.45 -20.93 -15.94
CA PRO A 150 6.62 -20.86 -15.06
C PRO A 150 7.30 -19.50 -15.19
N LEU A 151 7.70 -18.94 -14.04
CA LEU A 151 8.54 -17.75 -14.01
C LEU A 151 9.96 -18.09 -14.51
N GLN A 152 10.61 -17.10 -15.09
CA GLN A 152 12.00 -17.18 -15.54
C GLN A 152 12.71 -15.86 -15.25
N PRO A 153 14.04 -15.86 -15.05
CA PRO A 153 14.82 -14.63 -14.98
C PRO A 153 14.54 -13.71 -16.17
N GLY A 154 14.33 -12.43 -15.88
CA GLY A 154 13.93 -11.41 -16.84
C GLY A 154 12.41 -11.21 -16.99
N HIS A 155 11.56 -12.12 -16.48
CA HIS A 155 10.11 -11.87 -16.45
C HIS A 155 9.81 -10.66 -15.57
N ARG A 156 8.89 -9.81 -16.05
CA ARG A 156 8.42 -8.64 -15.30
C ARG A 156 7.12 -8.95 -14.58
N LEU A 157 7.06 -8.59 -13.32
CA LEU A 157 5.88 -8.65 -12.48
C LEU A 157 5.40 -7.23 -12.20
N VAL A 158 4.09 -7.03 -12.23
CA VAL A 158 3.47 -5.72 -12.00
C VAL A 158 2.62 -5.80 -10.73
N PHE A 159 3.08 -5.15 -9.69
CA PHE A 159 2.34 -4.98 -8.45
C PHE A 159 1.39 -3.80 -8.57
N THR A 160 0.13 -3.99 -8.20
CA THR A 160 -0.90 -2.95 -8.28
C THR A 160 -0.96 -2.14 -6.99
N ASP A 161 -1.53 -0.95 -7.10
CA ASP A 161 -1.80 -0.05 -5.97
C ASP A 161 -0.55 0.33 -5.16
N MET A 162 0.52 0.73 -5.86
CA MET A 162 1.84 1.00 -5.32
C MET A 162 2.21 2.51 -5.31
N ALA A 163 1.21 3.41 -5.26
CA ALA A 163 1.46 4.86 -5.28
C ALA A 163 1.54 5.52 -3.90
N HIS A 164 1.11 4.83 -2.83
CA HIS A 164 1.03 5.41 -1.49
C HIS A 164 2.35 5.36 -0.71
N TYR A 165 2.36 4.64 0.39
CA TYR A 165 3.52 4.47 1.26
C TYR A 165 4.68 3.74 0.58
N THR A 166 4.42 2.94 -0.45
CA THR A 166 5.43 2.33 -1.31
C THR A 166 6.40 3.34 -1.90
N MET A 167 5.92 4.52 -2.32
CA MET A 167 6.79 5.57 -2.87
C MET A 167 7.47 6.42 -1.78
N VAL A 168 6.77 6.73 -0.69
CA VAL A 168 7.27 7.69 0.32
C VAL A 168 8.01 7.05 1.48
N LYS A 169 7.82 5.75 1.72
CA LYS A 169 8.55 4.97 2.72
C LYS A 169 9.78 4.26 2.15
N ASN A 170 10.11 4.45 0.89
CA ASN A 170 11.27 3.83 0.26
C ASN A 170 12.57 4.12 1.03
N ASN A 171 13.43 3.13 1.06
CA ASN A 171 14.76 3.25 1.64
C ASN A 171 15.81 2.50 0.79
N THR A 172 17.06 2.69 1.13
CA THR A 172 18.21 2.14 0.40
C THR A 172 18.98 1.12 1.24
N PHE A 173 18.30 0.39 2.12
CA PHE A 173 18.94 -0.66 2.91
C PHE A 173 19.68 -1.67 2.03
N ASN A 174 20.86 -2.11 2.45
CA ASN A 174 21.78 -2.95 1.68
C ASN A 174 22.23 -2.36 0.33
N GLY A 175 22.09 -1.06 0.12
CA GLY A 175 22.42 -0.43 -1.15
C GLY A 175 21.39 -0.69 -2.26
N MET A 176 20.18 -1.15 -1.90
CA MET A 176 19.10 -1.29 -2.87
C MET A 176 18.82 0.04 -3.57
N PRO A 177 18.82 0.08 -4.91
CA PRO A 177 18.50 1.29 -5.64
C PRO A 177 17.01 1.62 -5.48
N LEU A 178 16.68 2.91 -5.38
CA LEU A 178 15.30 3.34 -5.41
C LEU A 178 14.69 3.11 -6.80
N PRO A 179 13.43 2.63 -6.90
CA PRO A 179 12.77 2.47 -8.19
C PRO A 179 12.64 3.81 -8.91
N SER A 180 12.91 3.83 -10.21
CA SER A 180 12.66 5.01 -11.04
C SER A 180 11.17 5.35 -11.06
N ILE A 181 10.85 6.62 -11.14
CA ILE A 181 9.48 7.12 -11.21
C ILE A 181 9.17 7.46 -12.67
N ALA A 182 8.11 6.90 -13.19
CA ALA A 182 7.59 7.20 -14.51
C ALA A 182 6.10 7.48 -14.46
N MET A 183 5.60 8.21 -15.43
CA MET A 183 4.18 8.53 -15.61
C MET A 183 3.69 7.92 -16.92
N ALA A 184 2.60 7.18 -16.89
CA ALA A 184 1.90 6.75 -18.09
C ALA A 184 0.83 7.77 -18.45
N ASP A 185 0.81 8.23 -19.70
CA ASP A 185 -0.24 9.11 -20.20
C ASP A 185 -1.49 8.31 -20.63
N ARG A 186 -2.54 9.04 -21.06
CA ARG A 186 -3.80 8.42 -21.50
C ARG A 186 -3.67 7.58 -22.79
N GLN A 187 -2.59 7.78 -23.54
CA GLN A 187 -2.26 7.01 -24.73
C GLN A 187 -1.41 5.77 -24.39
N GLY A 188 -1.09 5.58 -23.10
CA GLY A 188 -0.25 4.48 -22.63
C GLY A 188 1.25 4.69 -22.84
N GLN A 189 1.69 5.90 -23.20
CA GLN A 189 3.10 6.21 -23.32
C GLN A 189 3.71 6.47 -21.93
N VAL A 190 4.89 5.92 -21.71
CA VAL A 190 5.59 6.01 -20.42
C VAL A 190 6.67 7.08 -20.51
N HIS A 191 6.57 8.06 -19.64
CA HIS A 191 7.51 9.17 -19.52
C HIS A 191 8.29 9.07 -18.22
N LEU A 192 9.62 8.96 -18.31
CA LEU A 192 10.50 8.95 -17.15
C LEU A 192 10.44 10.33 -16.44
N VAL A 193 10.04 10.33 -15.18
CA VAL A 193 9.97 11.54 -14.35
C VAL A 193 11.24 11.71 -13.55
N LYS A 194 11.74 10.63 -12.94
CA LYS A 194 12.94 10.63 -12.11
C LYS A 194 13.61 9.27 -12.13
N SER A 195 14.93 9.28 -12.20
CA SER A 195 15.77 8.10 -11.97
C SER A 195 16.64 8.32 -10.73
N PHE A 196 17.03 7.24 -10.11
CA PHE A 196 17.88 7.24 -8.92
C PHE A 196 19.11 6.39 -9.19
N GLY A 197 20.23 6.71 -8.53
CA GLY A 197 21.49 6.03 -8.71
C GLY A 197 22.31 5.93 -7.41
N TYR A 198 23.57 5.55 -7.55
CA TYR A 198 24.48 5.38 -6.43
C TYR A 198 24.62 6.64 -5.56
N GLU A 199 24.57 7.82 -6.16
CA GLU A 199 24.70 9.09 -5.44
C GLU A 199 23.54 9.32 -4.44
N ASP A 200 22.33 8.80 -4.73
CA ASP A 200 21.20 8.86 -3.79
C ASP A 200 21.47 8.02 -2.53
N PHE A 201 22.13 6.88 -2.67
CA PHE A 201 22.59 6.06 -1.55
C PHE A 201 23.73 6.71 -0.79
N LYS A 202 24.79 7.10 -1.50
CA LYS A 202 26.00 7.70 -0.95
C LYS A 202 25.71 8.99 -0.17
N GLY A 203 24.91 9.89 -0.76
CA GLY A 203 24.58 11.18 -0.16
C GLY A 203 23.80 11.11 1.15
N ARG A 204 23.28 9.94 1.51
CA ARG A 204 22.67 9.71 2.85
C ARG A 204 23.69 9.34 3.92
N LEU A 205 24.88 8.89 3.53
CA LEU A 205 25.87 8.30 4.43
C LEU A 205 27.07 9.23 4.67
N SER A 206 27.17 10.30 3.91
CA SER A 206 28.34 11.20 3.95
C SER A 206 27.97 12.68 3.94
#